data_3c17c73614d9f6c2129e00b7c7d2ec7b
#
_entry.id   3c17c73614d9f6c2129e00b7c7d2ec7b
#
_cell.length_a   1.000
_cell.length_b   1.000
_cell.length_c   1.000
_cell.angle_alpha   90.00
_cell.angle_beta   90.00
_cell.angle_gamma   90.00
#
_symmetry.space_group_name_H-M   'P 1'
#
loop_
_entity.id
_entity.type
_entity.pdbx_description
1 polymer ?
#
loop_
_entity_poly.entity_id
_entity_poly.type
_entity_poly.pdbx_seq_one_letter_code
_entity_poly.pdbx_strand_id
1 'polypeptide(L)'
;MLAIFDVEGVLYDAEYLPLLAEKVNKENKIWEITKKGIEGKIDWVEGLKERVHLLRGMDYDTCIQVANSLPIMSGAKEACRVLKNAGWKIMAVSGGFTIITDRLKKELGIDFVYSNELVFKDGKLDDVIVNVDADKSKSAIIKINEWNEKKEDITAVVDGANDVKLFDITGLGIAFRAQDLVKDLATVTLDEKDLSKIIGLINTHYNIKLELQTSV
;
A
#
# COMPACT_ATOMS: atom_id res chain seq x y z
N MET A 1 2.40 1.55 19.65
CA MET A 1 3.21 1.72 18.41
C MET A 1 2.38 1.34 17.20
N LEU A 2 2.65 1.96 16.05
CA LEU A 2 1.89 1.81 14.81
C LEU A 2 2.83 1.54 13.64
N ALA A 3 2.49 0.58 12.79
CA ALA A 3 3.10 0.40 11.48
C ALA A 3 2.12 0.81 10.38
N ILE A 4 2.55 1.69 9.48
CA ILE A 4 1.79 2.14 8.32
C ILE A 4 2.46 1.56 7.07
N PHE A 5 1.67 0.89 6.24
CA PHE A 5 2.17 0.29 5.00
C PHE A 5 1.45 0.89 3.78
N ASP A 6 2.19 1.15 2.72
CA ASP A 6 1.59 1.13 1.39
C ASP A 6 1.19 -0.29 1.02
N VAL A 7 0.40 -0.44 -0.03
CA VAL A 7 -0.19 -1.73 -0.40
C VAL A 7 0.46 -2.34 -1.64
N GLU A 8 0.33 -1.68 -2.79
CA GLU A 8 0.88 -2.15 -4.06
C GLU A 8 2.38 -1.83 -4.08
N GLY A 9 3.23 -2.81 -4.42
CA GLY A 9 4.69 -2.70 -4.29
C GLY A 9 5.26 -3.01 -2.88
N VAL A 10 4.45 -2.96 -1.81
CA VAL A 10 4.87 -3.20 -0.42
C VAL A 10 4.21 -4.44 0.18
N LEU A 11 2.89 -4.47 0.34
CA LEU A 11 2.17 -5.64 0.86
C LEU A 11 1.78 -6.63 -0.24
N TYR A 12 1.52 -6.14 -1.46
CA TYR A 12 1.44 -6.93 -2.69
C TYR A 12 2.69 -6.75 -3.54
N ASP A 13 3.16 -7.83 -4.18
CA ASP A 13 4.24 -7.82 -5.18
C ASP A 13 3.66 -7.63 -6.58
N ALA A 14 2.75 -6.69 -6.75
CA ALA A 14 2.05 -6.40 -8.00
C ALA A 14 1.25 -5.10 -7.95
N GLU A 15 0.88 -4.60 -9.13
CA GLU A 15 -0.02 -3.49 -9.38
C GLU A 15 -1.36 -4.01 -9.93
N TYR A 16 -2.49 -3.67 -9.30
CA TYR A 16 -3.80 -4.22 -9.64
C TYR A 16 -4.34 -3.76 -11.01
N LEU A 17 -4.35 -2.44 -11.26
CA LEU A 17 -4.91 -1.91 -12.49
C LEU A 17 -4.18 -2.38 -13.75
N PRO A 18 -2.84 -2.45 -13.80
CA PRO A 18 -2.11 -3.05 -14.91
C PRO A 18 -2.51 -4.51 -15.16
N LEU A 19 -2.55 -5.35 -14.12
CA LEU A 19 -2.96 -6.76 -14.25
C LEU A 19 -4.41 -6.91 -14.70
N LEU A 20 -5.30 -6.03 -14.23
CA LEU A 20 -6.68 -6.00 -14.68
C LEU A 20 -6.78 -5.62 -16.14
N ALA A 21 -5.93 -4.68 -16.60
CA ALA A 21 -5.88 -4.18 -17.97
C ALA A 21 -5.41 -5.23 -18.98
N GLU A 22 -4.61 -6.23 -18.57
CA GLU A 22 -4.21 -7.36 -19.41
C GLU A 22 -5.43 -8.13 -19.96
N LYS A 23 -6.53 -8.19 -19.18
CA LYS A 23 -7.76 -8.87 -19.60
C LYS A 23 -8.45 -8.23 -20.81
N VAL A 24 -8.10 -6.98 -21.10
CA VAL A 24 -8.68 -6.19 -22.22
C VAL A 24 -7.61 -5.60 -23.15
N ASN A 25 -6.36 -6.08 -23.06
CA ASN A 25 -5.20 -5.65 -23.85
C ASN A 25 -4.97 -4.11 -23.77
N LYS A 26 -5.09 -3.53 -22.59
CA LYS A 26 -4.89 -2.10 -22.32
C LYS A 26 -3.74 -1.82 -21.32
N GLU A 27 -2.97 -2.82 -20.95
CA GLU A 27 -1.90 -2.74 -19.95
C GLU A 27 -0.88 -1.64 -20.27
N ASN A 28 -0.44 -1.52 -21.53
CA ASN A 28 0.53 -0.51 -21.94
C ASN A 28 0.01 0.92 -21.69
N LYS A 29 -1.28 1.16 -22.00
CA LYS A 29 -1.89 2.47 -21.79
C LYS A 29 -2.08 2.79 -20.31
N ILE A 30 -2.47 1.81 -19.52
CA ILE A 30 -2.56 1.94 -18.05
C ILE A 30 -1.18 2.25 -17.45
N TRP A 31 -0.13 1.54 -17.86
CA TRP A 31 1.23 1.82 -17.42
C TRP A 31 1.71 3.21 -17.80
N GLU A 32 1.42 3.68 -19.00
CA GLU A 32 1.79 5.04 -19.43
C GLU A 32 1.16 6.11 -18.50
N ILE A 33 -0.14 5.98 -18.17
CA ILE A 33 -0.84 6.91 -17.27
C ILE A 33 -0.29 6.78 -15.86
N THR A 34 -0.08 5.55 -15.35
CA THR A 34 0.50 5.30 -14.03
C THR A 34 1.86 5.98 -13.90
N LYS A 35 2.74 5.81 -14.87
CA LYS A 35 4.06 6.45 -14.90
C LYS A 35 3.97 7.99 -14.86
N LYS A 36 3.08 8.58 -15.67
CA LYS A 36 2.86 10.04 -15.67
C LYS A 36 2.37 10.54 -14.30
N GLY A 37 1.51 9.78 -13.62
CA GLY A 37 1.03 10.11 -12.27
C GLY A 37 2.17 10.06 -11.24
N ILE A 38 2.97 9.00 -11.26
CA ILE A 38 4.14 8.83 -10.37
C ILE A 38 5.18 9.95 -10.60
N GLU A 39 5.39 10.37 -11.87
CA GLU A 39 6.31 11.45 -12.24
C GLU A 39 5.72 12.86 -11.98
N GLY A 40 4.48 12.96 -11.47
CA GLY A 40 3.81 14.24 -11.21
C GLY A 40 3.44 15.03 -12.49
N LYS A 41 3.40 14.37 -13.66
CA LYS A 41 3.07 14.99 -14.95
C LYS A 41 1.58 15.13 -15.19
N ILE A 42 0.75 14.44 -14.43
CA ILE A 42 -0.71 14.54 -14.41
C ILE A 42 -1.19 14.56 -12.96
N ASP A 43 -2.36 15.15 -12.73
CA ASP A 43 -3.02 15.07 -11.44
C ASP A 43 -3.30 13.60 -11.08
N TRP A 44 -3.07 13.24 -9.82
CA TRP A 44 -3.21 11.86 -9.35
C TRP A 44 -4.64 11.34 -9.49
N VAL A 45 -5.62 12.16 -9.08
CA VAL A 45 -7.04 11.78 -9.11
C VAL A 45 -7.54 11.67 -10.54
N GLU A 46 -7.14 12.59 -11.42
CA GLU A 46 -7.48 12.54 -12.85
C GLU A 46 -6.88 11.28 -13.50
N GLY A 47 -5.60 11.00 -13.24
CA GLY A 47 -4.94 9.79 -13.74
C GLY A 47 -5.57 8.50 -13.21
N LEU A 48 -6.02 8.47 -11.95
CA LEU A 48 -6.75 7.33 -11.39
C LEU A 48 -8.07 7.11 -12.11
N LYS A 49 -8.88 8.16 -12.27
CA LYS A 49 -10.16 8.11 -12.98
C LYS A 49 -9.99 7.70 -14.44
N GLU A 50 -8.99 8.24 -15.14
CA GLU A 50 -8.71 7.85 -16.53
C GLU A 50 -8.40 6.35 -16.64
N ARG A 51 -7.58 5.81 -15.74
CA ARG A 51 -7.24 4.37 -15.73
C ARG A 51 -8.48 3.52 -15.47
N VAL A 52 -9.33 3.89 -14.51
CA VAL A 52 -10.59 3.15 -14.23
C VAL A 52 -11.55 3.24 -15.41
N HIS A 53 -11.72 4.41 -16.03
CA HIS A 53 -12.59 4.59 -17.18
C HIS A 53 -12.13 3.77 -18.41
N LEU A 54 -10.82 3.56 -18.58
CA LEU A 54 -10.31 2.66 -19.61
C LEU A 54 -10.75 1.20 -19.42
N LEU A 55 -11.06 0.82 -18.17
CA LEU A 55 -11.48 -0.53 -17.80
C LEU A 55 -13.00 -0.65 -17.62
N ARG A 56 -13.75 0.44 -17.85
CA ARG A 56 -15.21 0.48 -17.72
C ARG A 56 -15.88 -0.62 -18.52
N GLY A 57 -16.90 -1.24 -17.94
CA GLY A 57 -17.63 -2.37 -18.54
C GLY A 57 -17.06 -3.75 -18.21
N MET A 58 -15.94 -3.81 -17.47
CA MET A 58 -15.38 -5.08 -17.02
C MET A 58 -16.28 -5.74 -15.97
N ASP A 59 -16.43 -7.05 -16.06
CA ASP A 59 -17.25 -7.83 -15.11
C ASP A 59 -16.69 -7.80 -13.70
N TYR A 60 -17.55 -7.66 -12.69
CA TYR A 60 -17.18 -7.75 -11.28
C TYR A 60 -16.40 -9.04 -10.96
N ASP A 61 -16.85 -10.18 -11.51
CA ASP A 61 -16.20 -11.47 -11.29
C ASP A 61 -14.76 -11.49 -11.83
N THR A 62 -14.51 -10.83 -12.96
CA THR A 62 -13.16 -10.67 -13.50
C THR A 62 -12.30 -9.79 -12.56
N CYS A 63 -12.87 -8.68 -12.07
CA CYS A 63 -12.18 -7.79 -11.14
C CYS A 63 -11.81 -8.51 -9.84
N ILE A 64 -12.73 -9.29 -9.25
CA ILE A 64 -12.47 -10.03 -8.01
C ILE A 64 -11.50 -11.19 -8.21
N GLN A 65 -11.53 -11.88 -9.36
CA GLN A 65 -10.57 -12.94 -9.69
C GLN A 65 -9.14 -12.38 -9.77
N VAL A 66 -8.95 -11.25 -10.46
CA VAL A 66 -7.62 -10.58 -10.52
C VAL A 66 -7.19 -10.12 -9.13
N ALA A 67 -8.08 -9.50 -8.35
CA ALA A 67 -7.79 -9.08 -6.97
C ALA A 67 -7.31 -10.25 -6.10
N ASN A 68 -7.98 -11.40 -6.19
CA ASN A 68 -7.62 -12.60 -5.44
C ASN A 68 -6.33 -13.28 -5.93
N SER A 69 -5.89 -13.01 -7.16
CA SER A 69 -4.66 -13.56 -7.73
C SER A 69 -3.40 -12.76 -7.37
N LEU A 70 -3.55 -11.56 -6.80
CA LEU A 70 -2.39 -10.73 -6.44
C LEU A 70 -1.47 -11.46 -5.47
N PRO A 71 -0.17 -11.58 -5.78
CA PRO A 71 0.80 -12.21 -4.90
C PRO A 71 1.08 -11.31 -3.69
N ILE A 72 0.95 -11.85 -2.49
CA ILE A 72 1.39 -11.17 -1.27
C ILE A 72 2.92 -11.10 -1.28
N MET A 73 3.47 -9.96 -0.90
CA MET A 73 4.91 -9.74 -0.83
C MET A 73 5.57 -10.78 0.10
N SER A 74 6.73 -11.29 -0.32
CA SER A 74 7.53 -12.18 0.52
C SER A 74 7.80 -11.53 1.88
N GLY A 75 7.63 -12.29 2.96
CA GLY A 75 7.84 -11.81 4.33
C GLY A 75 6.72 -10.94 4.90
N ALA A 76 5.71 -10.50 4.11
CA ALA A 76 4.65 -9.62 4.61
C ALA A 76 3.80 -10.27 5.72
N LYS A 77 3.41 -11.54 5.55
CA LYS A 77 2.66 -12.30 6.58
C LYS A 77 3.45 -12.40 7.88
N GLU A 78 4.74 -12.66 7.75
CA GLU A 78 5.65 -12.79 8.90
C GLU A 78 5.85 -11.46 9.62
N ALA A 79 6.14 -10.39 8.88
CA ALA A 79 6.31 -9.05 9.45
C ALA A 79 5.06 -8.60 10.22
N CYS A 80 3.88 -8.70 9.57
CA CYS A 80 2.61 -8.32 10.21
C CYS A 80 2.32 -9.16 11.45
N ARG A 81 2.55 -10.48 11.39
CA ARG A 81 2.35 -11.38 12.53
C ARG A 81 3.24 -11.01 13.73
N VAL A 82 4.53 -10.73 13.49
CA VAL A 82 5.46 -10.30 14.53
C VAL A 82 5.03 -9.00 15.17
N LEU A 83 4.68 -8.00 14.36
CA LEU A 83 4.18 -6.71 14.85
C LEU A 83 2.91 -6.87 15.68
N LYS A 84 1.93 -7.64 15.19
CA LYS A 84 0.67 -7.91 15.92
C LYS A 84 0.91 -8.61 17.24
N ASN A 85 1.78 -9.63 17.28
CA ASN A 85 2.12 -10.36 18.51
C ASN A 85 2.80 -9.45 19.55
N ALA A 86 3.50 -8.41 19.11
CA ALA A 86 4.10 -7.39 19.97
C ALA A 86 3.13 -6.27 20.35
N GLY A 87 1.84 -6.38 19.99
CA GLY A 87 0.81 -5.39 20.33
C GLY A 87 0.80 -4.14 19.45
N TRP A 88 1.50 -4.15 18.31
CA TRP A 88 1.45 -3.04 17.37
C TRP A 88 0.10 -3.00 16.65
N LYS A 89 -0.37 -1.79 16.39
CA LYS A 89 -1.43 -1.57 15.41
C LYS A 89 -0.83 -1.55 14.00
N ILE A 90 -1.59 -2.03 13.03
CA ILE A 90 -1.20 -2.02 11.62
C ILE A 90 -2.25 -1.26 10.82
N MET A 91 -1.81 -0.25 10.07
CA MET A 91 -2.62 0.51 9.14
C MET A 91 -2.07 0.35 7.72
N ALA A 92 -2.95 0.20 6.74
CA ALA A 92 -2.59 0.32 5.34
C ALA A 92 -3.22 1.58 4.74
N VAL A 93 -2.46 2.31 3.91
CA VAL A 93 -2.96 3.48 3.17
C VAL A 93 -2.63 3.28 1.70
N SER A 94 -3.64 3.07 0.88
CA SER A 94 -3.50 2.65 -0.51
C SER A 94 -4.17 3.62 -1.48
N GLY A 95 -3.48 3.97 -2.55
CA GLY A 95 -4.09 4.57 -3.74
C GLY A 95 -4.93 3.57 -4.56
N GLY A 96 -4.87 2.27 -4.23
CA GLY A 96 -5.68 1.20 -4.80
C GLY A 96 -7.09 1.11 -4.20
N PHE A 97 -7.69 -0.08 -4.18
CA PHE A 97 -9.13 -0.24 -3.98
C PHE A 97 -9.48 -1.25 -2.88
N THR A 98 -10.67 -1.08 -2.29
CA THR A 98 -11.23 -1.98 -1.27
C THR A 98 -11.24 -3.44 -1.73
N ILE A 99 -11.53 -3.67 -3.01
CA ILE A 99 -11.57 -5.03 -3.60
C ILE A 99 -10.25 -5.81 -3.42
N ILE A 100 -9.09 -5.12 -3.36
CA ILE A 100 -7.78 -5.75 -3.09
C ILE A 100 -7.41 -5.68 -1.61
N THR A 101 -7.75 -4.60 -0.91
CA THR A 101 -7.31 -4.39 0.47
C THR A 101 -8.10 -5.21 1.49
N ASP A 102 -9.36 -5.57 1.21
CA ASP A 102 -10.18 -6.40 2.10
C ASP A 102 -9.60 -7.80 2.31
N ARG A 103 -8.96 -8.35 1.29
CA ARG A 103 -8.23 -9.62 1.41
C ARG A 103 -7.01 -9.47 2.32
N LEU A 104 -6.20 -8.42 2.14
CA LEU A 104 -5.03 -8.15 2.98
C LEU A 104 -5.42 -7.93 4.44
N LYS A 105 -6.49 -7.19 4.68
CA LYS A 105 -7.00 -6.95 6.03
C LYS A 105 -7.24 -8.26 6.78
N LYS A 106 -7.81 -9.27 6.10
CA LYS A 106 -8.06 -10.59 6.68
C LYS A 106 -6.79 -11.43 6.82
N GLU A 107 -5.96 -11.49 5.77
CA GLU A 107 -4.80 -12.39 5.73
C GLU A 107 -3.62 -11.89 6.57
N LEU A 108 -3.45 -10.57 6.72
CA LEU A 108 -2.33 -9.96 7.44
C LEU A 108 -2.72 -9.40 8.82
N GLY A 109 -4.01 -9.44 9.19
CA GLY A 109 -4.48 -8.91 10.47
C GLY A 109 -4.38 -7.38 10.58
N ILE A 110 -4.56 -6.66 9.46
CA ILE A 110 -4.51 -5.19 9.40
C ILE A 110 -5.68 -4.61 10.17
N ASP A 111 -5.43 -3.70 11.12
CA ASP A 111 -6.47 -3.11 11.96
C ASP A 111 -7.32 -2.09 11.20
N PHE A 112 -6.70 -1.31 10.33
CA PHE A 112 -7.38 -0.28 9.56
C PHE A 112 -6.80 -0.09 8.16
N VAL A 113 -7.67 0.22 7.20
CA VAL A 113 -7.29 0.47 5.81
C VAL A 113 -7.98 1.74 5.31
N TYR A 114 -7.20 2.62 4.68
CA TYR A 114 -7.70 3.64 3.76
C TYR A 114 -7.44 3.19 2.33
N SER A 115 -8.49 3.16 1.51
CA SER A 115 -8.40 2.87 0.07
C SER A 115 -9.57 3.49 -0.69
N ASN A 116 -9.45 3.56 -2.00
CA ASN A 116 -10.52 3.99 -2.89
C ASN A 116 -11.52 2.85 -3.12
N GLU A 117 -12.63 3.13 -3.82
CA GLU A 117 -13.67 2.14 -4.08
C GLU A 117 -13.99 2.09 -5.57
N LEU A 118 -13.96 0.92 -6.17
CA LEU A 118 -14.51 0.72 -7.50
C LEU A 118 -16.03 0.69 -7.44
N VAL A 119 -16.68 1.45 -8.30
CA VAL A 119 -18.14 1.49 -8.44
C VAL A 119 -18.56 0.52 -9.52
N PHE A 120 -19.50 -0.36 -9.20
CA PHE A 120 -20.08 -1.31 -10.15
C PHE A 120 -21.56 -1.00 -10.38
N LYS A 121 -21.97 -1.02 -11.65
CA LYS A 121 -23.36 -0.89 -12.06
C LYS A 121 -23.75 -2.11 -12.91
N ASP A 122 -24.83 -2.76 -12.54
CA ASP A 122 -25.29 -4.00 -13.20
C ASP A 122 -24.18 -5.06 -13.35
N GLY A 123 -23.34 -5.21 -12.30
CA GLY A 123 -22.22 -6.15 -12.28
C GLY A 123 -21.02 -5.76 -13.16
N LYS A 124 -20.99 -4.55 -13.71
CA LYS A 124 -19.91 -4.01 -14.55
C LYS A 124 -19.22 -2.85 -13.86
N LEU A 125 -17.88 -2.76 -13.99
CA LEU A 125 -17.10 -1.61 -13.55
C LEU A 125 -17.60 -0.34 -14.24
N ASP A 126 -17.94 0.68 -13.47
CA ASP A 126 -18.49 1.93 -13.99
C ASP A 126 -17.63 3.15 -13.63
N ASP A 127 -17.19 3.28 -12.37
CA ASP A 127 -16.48 4.47 -11.89
C ASP A 127 -15.62 4.16 -10.65
N VAL A 128 -15.06 5.20 -10.02
CA VAL A 128 -14.29 5.13 -8.78
C VAL A 128 -14.73 6.22 -7.79
N ILE A 129 -14.87 5.86 -6.52
CA ILE A 129 -14.97 6.81 -5.40
C ILE A 129 -13.57 6.99 -4.84
N VAL A 130 -13.08 8.24 -4.87
CA VAL A 130 -11.74 8.58 -4.39
C VAL A 130 -11.82 9.00 -2.93
N ASN A 131 -11.31 8.14 -2.03
CA ASN A 131 -11.23 8.38 -0.59
C ASN A 131 -9.79 8.72 -0.16
N VAL A 132 -8.80 8.37 -0.99
CA VAL A 132 -7.37 8.61 -0.74
C VAL A 132 -6.80 9.37 -1.92
N ASP A 133 -6.36 10.61 -1.68
CA ASP A 133 -5.71 11.44 -2.69
C ASP A 133 -4.19 11.16 -2.79
N ALA A 134 -3.48 11.98 -3.57
CA ALA A 134 -2.03 11.88 -3.72
C ALA A 134 -1.27 12.04 -2.39
N ASP A 135 -1.86 12.75 -1.42
CA ASP A 135 -1.27 12.97 -0.10
C ASP A 135 -1.84 11.99 0.93
N LYS A 136 -1.28 10.79 0.97
CA LYS A 136 -1.71 9.71 1.87
C LYS A 136 -1.60 10.10 3.36
N SER A 137 -0.72 11.06 3.71
CA SER A 137 -0.56 11.50 5.10
C SER A 137 -1.83 12.12 5.69
N LYS A 138 -2.64 12.81 4.87
CA LYS A 138 -3.91 13.41 5.30
C LYS A 138 -4.89 12.36 5.82
N SER A 139 -5.01 11.23 5.11
CA SER A 139 -5.87 10.12 5.55
C SER A 139 -5.29 9.44 6.80
N ALA A 140 -3.98 9.21 6.84
CA ALA A 140 -3.32 8.56 7.96
C ALA A 140 -3.44 9.35 9.27
N ILE A 141 -3.27 10.68 9.23
CA ILE A 141 -3.35 11.58 10.40
C ILE A 141 -4.69 11.44 11.14
N ILE A 142 -5.80 11.27 10.43
CA ILE A 142 -7.11 11.11 11.04
C ILE A 142 -7.12 9.92 12.01
N LYS A 143 -6.63 8.77 11.55
CA LYS A 143 -6.61 7.55 12.35
C LYS A 143 -5.50 7.54 13.41
N ILE A 144 -4.36 8.16 13.14
CA ILE A 144 -3.28 8.37 14.11
C ILE A 144 -3.81 9.13 15.32
N ASN A 145 -4.53 10.24 15.08
CA ASN A 145 -5.13 11.05 16.13
C ASN A 145 -6.21 10.28 16.92
N GLU A 146 -7.08 9.54 16.23
CA GLU A 146 -8.11 8.71 16.87
C GLU A 146 -7.48 7.65 17.79
N TRP A 147 -6.36 7.07 17.36
CA TRP A 147 -5.63 6.05 18.15
C TRP A 147 -4.68 6.64 19.17
N ASN A 148 -4.53 7.97 19.20
CA ASN A 148 -3.62 8.71 20.07
C ASN A 148 -2.16 8.21 20.00
N GLU A 149 -1.72 7.84 18.79
CA GLU A 149 -0.35 7.42 18.53
C GLU A 149 0.56 8.64 18.36
N LYS A 150 1.78 8.57 18.90
CA LYS A 150 2.76 9.64 18.79
C LYS A 150 3.65 9.41 17.59
N LYS A 151 4.10 10.49 16.95
CA LYS A 151 4.97 10.45 15.77
C LYS A 151 6.17 9.53 15.98
N GLU A 152 6.85 9.65 17.11
CA GLU A 152 8.03 8.86 17.47
C GLU A 152 7.77 7.36 17.57
N ASP A 153 6.52 6.92 17.75
CA ASP A 153 6.09 5.53 17.87
C ASP A 153 5.53 4.94 16.55
N ILE A 154 5.68 5.68 15.44
CA ILE A 154 5.11 5.28 14.15
C ILE A 154 6.21 4.94 13.16
N THR A 155 6.07 3.80 12.49
CA THR A 155 6.89 3.39 11.35
C THR A 155 6.06 3.45 10.06
N ALA A 156 6.59 4.04 8.99
CA ALA A 156 6.01 3.93 7.64
C ALA A 156 6.91 3.11 6.73
N VAL A 157 6.31 2.25 5.90
CA VAL A 157 6.99 1.42 4.90
C VAL A 157 6.36 1.68 3.54
N VAL A 158 7.11 2.27 2.62
CA VAL A 158 6.61 2.74 1.33
C VAL A 158 7.63 2.52 0.20
N ASP A 159 7.17 2.53 -1.06
CA ASP A 159 8.02 2.41 -2.25
C ASP A 159 7.89 3.60 -3.23
N GLY A 160 6.77 4.30 -3.23
CA GLY A 160 6.42 5.34 -4.20
C GLY A 160 6.65 6.78 -3.74
N ALA A 161 6.95 7.68 -4.70
CA ALA A 161 7.14 9.10 -4.44
C ALA A 161 5.87 9.80 -3.90
N ASN A 162 4.69 9.28 -4.21
CA ASN A 162 3.41 9.74 -3.68
C ASN A 162 3.23 9.48 -2.17
N ASP A 163 4.12 8.68 -1.57
CA ASP A 163 4.05 8.27 -0.16
C ASP A 163 5.00 9.04 0.76
N VAL A 164 5.96 9.80 0.20
CA VAL A 164 7.04 10.45 0.96
C VAL A 164 6.54 11.32 2.11
N LYS A 165 5.35 11.92 1.97
CA LYS A 165 4.73 12.72 3.03
C LYS A 165 4.33 11.91 4.27
N LEU A 166 4.24 10.59 4.18
CA LEU A 166 4.09 9.74 5.35
C LEU A 166 5.32 9.81 6.27
N PHE A 167 6.51 10.06 5.73
CA PHE A 167 7.72 10.23 6.52
C PHE A 167 7.67 11.47 7.44
N ASP A 168 6.92 12.51 7.06
CA ASP A 168 6.77 13.72 7.87
C ASP A 168 6.02 13.48 9.18
N ILE A 169 5.19 12.43 9.21
CA ILE A 169 4.31 12.10 10.35
C ILE A 169 4.76 10.84 11.10
N THR A 170 5.93 10.28 10.79
CA THR A 170 6.46 9.05 11.38
C THR A 170 7.84 9.24 11.99
N GLY A 171 8.18 8.45 13.01
CA GLY A 171 9.50 8.43 13.62
C GLY A 171 10.50 7.62 12.81
N LEU A 172 10.04 6.56 12.13
CA LEU A 172 10.85 5.72 11.26
C LEU A 172 10.22 5.61 9.87
N GLY A 173 10.88 6.15 8.86
CA GLY A 173 10.54 5.99 7.45
C GLY A 173 11.41 4.92 6.80
N ILE A 174 10.82 3.86 6.27
CA ILE A 174 11.50 2.77 5.55
C ILE A 174 11.14 2.84 4.07
N ALA A 175 12.11 3.08 3.20
CA ALA A 175 11.98 2.95 1.76
C ALA A 175 12.19 1.49 1.37
N PHE A 176 11.11 0.79 1.00
CA PHE A 176 11.14 -0.63 0.63
C PHE A 176 11.17 -0.77 -0.88
N ARG A 177 12.30 -1.24 -1.45
CA ARG A 177 12.49 -1.40 -2.91
C ARG A 177 12.07 -0.18 -3.71
N ALA A 178 12.26 0.97 -3.11
CA ALA A 178 11.71 2.24 -3.55
C ALA A 178 12.56 2.91 -4.64
N GLN A 179 11.97 3.93 -5.26
CA GLN A 179 12.67 4.84 -6.15
C GLN A 179 13.75 5.64 -5.40
N ASP A 180 14.80 6.08 -6.11
CA ASP A 180 15.91 6.80 -5.49
C ASP A 180 15.45 8.04 -4.70
N LEU A 181 14.51 8.82 -5.26
CA LEU A 181 13.91 9.96 -4.55
C LEU A 181 13.32 9.60 -3.19
N VAL A 182 12.66 8.44 -3.10
CA VAL A 182 12.05 7.96 -1.84
C VAL A 182 13.13 7.51 -0.86
N LYS A 183 14.18 6.84 -1.38
CA LYS A 183 15.33 6.42 -0.58
C LYS A 183 16.07 7.58 0.04
N ASP A 184 16.23 8.67 -0.71
CA ASP A 184 16.91 9.89 -0.24
C ASP A 184 16.17 10.59 0.91
N LEU A 185 14.86 10.41 1.00
CA LEU A 185 13.99 11.02 2.02
C LEU A 185 13.72 10.09 3.21
N ALA A 186 13.99 8.79 3.08
CA ALA A 186 13.73 7.81 4.11
C ALA A 186 14.78 7.83 5.24
N THR A 187 14.39 7.36 6.42
CA THR A 187 15.32 7.12 7.52
C THR A 187 16.27 5.96 7.20
N VAL A 188 15.76 4.94 6.52
CA VAL A 188 16.50 3.72 6.15
C VAL A 188 15.90 3.09 4.90
N THR A 189 16.73 2.38 4.14
CA THR A 189 16.33 1.68 2.91
C THR A 189 16.40 0.18 3.07
N LEU A 190 15.51 -0.55 2.36
CA LEU A 190 15.50 -1.99 2.25
C LEU A 190 15.24 -2.40 0.80
N ASP A 191 16.26 -2.85 0.10
CA ASP A 191 16.16 -3.27 -1.31
C ASP A 191 15.93 -4.78 -1.48
N GLU A 192 16.15 -5.57 -0.42
CA GLU A 192 15.89 -7.00 -0.43
C GLU A 192 14.38 -7.27 -0.55
N LYS A 193 14.00 -8.20 -1.43
CA LYS A 193 12.60 -8.57 -1.68
C LYS A 193 12.05 -9.51 -0.59
N ASP A 194 12.15 -9.08 0.64
CA ASP A 194 11.64 -9.78 1.83
C ASP A 194 11.22 -8.76 2.88
N LEU A 195 9.91 -8.53 2.99
CA LEU A 195 9.36 -7.53 3.91
C LEU A 195 9.62 -7.89 5.39
N SER A 196 9.88 -9.15 5.73
CA SER A 196 10.18 -9.54 7.12
C SER A 196 11.45 -8.87 7.66
N LYS A 197 12.36 -8.44 6.77
CA LYS A 197 13.60 -7.76 7.14
C LYS A 197 13.38 -6.39 7.79
N ILE A 198 12.19 -5.78 7.63
CA ILE A 198 11.85 -4.54 8.35
C ILE A 198 11.90 -4.72 9.87
N ILE A 199 11.69 -5.94 10.37
CA ILE A 199 11.73 -6.23 11.81
C ILE A 199 13.11 -5.92 12.39
N GLY A 200 14.18 -6.27 11.69
CA GLY A 200 15.54 -5.91 12.11
C GLY A 200 15.80 -4.40 12.14
N LEU A 201 15.27 -3.67 11.15
CA LEU A 201 15.37 -2.20 11.09
C LEU A 201 14.59 -1.54 12.23
N ILE A 202 13.37 -2.01 12.51
CA ILE A 202 12.52 -1.57 13.61
C ILE A 202 13.22 -1.83 14.96
N ASN A 203 13.78 -3.02 15.15
CA ASN A 203 14.51 -3.37 16.37
C ASN A 203 15.68 -2.42 16.63
N THR A 204 16.46 -2.13 15.59
CA THR A 204 17.60 -1.21 15.67
C THR A 204 17.17 0.21 16.02
N HIS A 205 16.14 0.73 15.34
CA HIS A 205 15.69 2.11 15.51
C HIS A 205 15.09 2.37 16.89
N TYR A 206 14.22 1.48 17.35
CA TYR A 206 13.50 1.65 18.62
C TYR A 206 14.23 1.02 19.82
N ASN A 207 15.38 0.37 19.61
CA ASN A 207 16.11 -0.39 20.63
C ASN A 207 15.22 -1.41 21.34
N ILE A 208 14.46 -2.19 20.59
CA ILE A 208 13.55 -3.25 21.05
C ILE A 208 13.94 -4.60 20.47
N LYS A 209 13.30 -5.68 20.92
CA LYS A 209 13.57 -7.04 20.44
C LYS A 209 12.27 -7.70 19.98
N LEU A 210 11.96 -7.58 18.69
CA LEU A 210 10.93 -8.35 18.02
C LEU A 210 11.60 -9.58 17.39
N GLU A 211 11.04 -10.77 17.55
CA GLU A 211 11.61 -12.01 17.06
C GLU A 211 10.81 -12.59 15.90
N LEU A 212 11.47 -12.82 14.79
CA LEU A 212 10.95 -13.68 13.72
C LEU A 212 10.95 -15.12 14.26
N GLN A 213 9.78 -15.77 14.28
CA GLN A 213 9.74 -17.18 14.65
C GLN A 213 10.35 -17.99 13.50
N THR A 214 11.40 -18.71 13.81
CA THR A 214 11.89 -19.77 12.91
C THR A 214 10.77 -20.80 12.76
N SER A 215 10.26 -20.95 11.52
CA SER A 215 9.36 -22.07 11.20
C SER A 215 10.14 -23.36 11.49
N VAL A 216 9.62 -24.14 12.43
CA VAL A 216 10.08 -25.51 12.70
C VAL A 216 9.54 -26.44 11.63
#